data_ca70476a8807ed7ac36a011156697770
#
_entry.id   ca70476a8807ed7ac36a011156697770
#
_cell.length_a   1.000
_cell.length_b   1.000
_cell.length_c   1.000
_cell.angle_alpha   90.00
_cell.angle_beta   90.00
_cell.angle_gamma   90.00
#
_symmetry.space_group_name_H-M   'P 1'
#
loop_
_entity.id
_entity.type
_entity.pdbx_description
1 polymer ?
#
loop_
_entity_poly.entity_id
_entity_poly.type
_entity_poly.pdbx_seq_one_letter_code
_entity_poly.pdbx_strand_id
1 'polypeptide(L)'
;MHPYKDGERNEIKQKFHTKEASQLIENDLKNCLLGLTKELFGPDIEYKWVDCYFPFTHPSWELEIFYNGKWLEVLGCGIVEQEILFNAGAQDKIGFAFGLGLERLAMILYEIPDIRLFWSQDSGFLNQFSIDNNNRIIYRPISKCPQCTNDISFWLPDSIESKLFCNNDFYDLVRSIGGDLIEQVTLIDEFYHAKKKRNSQCYRIVYRHMEKTLTQQEVNEIHSEIENAAVRTFQVELR
;
A
#
# COMPACT_ATOMS: atom_id res chain seq x y z
N MET A 1 -7.39 11.34 43.50
CA MET A 1 -6.49 10.23 43.82
C MET A 1 -5.09 10.67 43.45
N HIS A 2 -4.17 10.73 44.37
CA HIS A 2 -2.79 11.03 44.02
C HIS A 2 -2.17 9.77 43.39
N PRO A 3 -1.83 9.77 42.09
CA PRO A 3 -1.30 8.58 41.43
C PRO A 3 0.10 8.20 41.87
N TYR A 4 0.74 9.05 42.66
CA TYR A 4 2.11 8.94 43.07
C TYR A 4 2.18 8.59 44.53
N LYS A 5 2.57 7.36 44.82
CA LYS A 5 2.97 6.96 46.15
C LYS A 5 4.31 6.28 46.03
N ASP A 6 5.27 6.77 46.77
CA ASP A 6 6.55 6.12 46.90
C ASP A 6 6.37 4.64 47.28
N GLY A 7 6.99 3.75 46.56
CA GLY A 7 6.85 2.33 46.73
C GLY A 7 7.88 1.58 45.91
N GLU A 8 7.96 0.28 46.12
CA GLU A 8 8.87 -0.56 45.35
C GLU A 8 8.32 -0.82 43.96
N ARG A 9 9.24 -0.84 42.99
CA ARG A 9 8.95 -1.34 41.63
C ARG A 9 8.76 -2.85 41.68
N ASN A 10 7.74 -3.35 41.05
CA ASN A 10 7.50 -4.78 40.89
C ASN A 10 6.93 -5.06 39.49
N GLU A 11 6.52 -6.28 39.19
CA GLU A 11 6.07 -6.71 37.89
C GLU A 11 4.87 -5.91 37.36
N ILE A 12 4.00 -5.39 38.26
CA ILE A 12 2.74 -4.74 37.90
C ILE A 12 2.73 -3.24 38.06
N LYS A 13 3.79 -2.61 38.59
CA LYS A 13 3.85 -1.16 38.78
C LYS A 13 5.28 -0.61 38.89
N GLN A 14 5.41 0.66 38.52
CA GLN A 14 6.61 1.45 38.75
C GLN A 14 6.69 1.97 40.20
N LYS A 15 7.86 2.38 40.59
CA LYS A 15 8.12 2.96 41.91
C LYS A 15 7.18 4.11 42.28
N PHE A 16 6.89 4.95 41.32
CA PHE A 16 6.09 6.18 41.50
C PHE A 16 4.57 6.00 41.36
N HIS A 17 4.09 4.80 41.03
CA HIS A 17 2.67 4.56 40.84
C HIS A 17 2.07 3.75 42.00
N THR A 18 0.82 4.04 42.33
CA THR A 18 0.01 3.14 43.14
C THR A 18 -0.44 1.94 42.32
N LYS A 19 -0.74 0.82 42.95
CA LYS A 19 -1.27 -0.37 42.29
C LYS A 19 -2.58 -0.07 41.56
N GLU A 20 -3.45 0.69 42.21
CA GLU A 20 -4.77 1.08 41.69
C GLU A 20 -4.62 1.94 40.42
N ALA A 21 -3.69 2.91 40.43
CA ALA A 21 -3.42 3.74 39.27
C ALA A 21 -2.88 2.92 38.10
N SER A 22 -1.93 2.02 38.34
CA SER A 22 -1.39 1.12 37.32
C SER A 22 -2.47 0.24 36.70
N GLN A 23 -3.32 -0.38 37.51
CA GLN A 23 -4.40 -1.22 37.03
C GLN A 23 -5.46 -0.43 36.25
N LEU A 24 -5.79 0.79 36.67
CA LEU A 24 -6.74 1.64 35.94
C LEU A 24 -6.23 1.96 34.54
N ILE A 25 -4.97 2.40 34.42
CA ILE A 25 -4.35 2.71 33.13
C ILE A 25 -4.18 1.47 32.27
N GLU A 26 -3.78 0.33 32.85
CA GLU A 26 -3.70 -0.95 32.13
C GLU A 26 -5.05 -1.34 31.51
N ASN A 27 -6.11 -1.29 32.29
CA ASN A 27 -7.45 -1.64 31.82
C ASN A 27 -7.93 -0.70 30.71
N ASP A 28 -7.73 0.60 30.87
CA ASP A 28 -8.13 1.60 29.87
C ASP A 28 -7.36 1.41 28.56
N LEU A 29 -6.04 1.26 28.63
CA LEU A 29 -5.18 1.01 27.49
C LEU A 29 -5.55 -0.30 26.78
N LYS A 30 -5.64 -1.41 27.50
CA LYS A 30 -5.98 -2.71 26.92
C LYS A 30 -7.37 -2.73 26.30
N ASN A 31 -8.37 -2.10 26.92
CA ASN A 31 -9.72 -2.01 26.36
C ASN A 31 -9.75 -1.17 25.07
N CYS A 32 -9.05 -0.05 25.03
CA CYS A 32 -8.94 0.80 23.85
C CYS A 32 -8.31 0.05 22.68
N LEU A 33 -7.16 -0.59 22.91
CA LEU A 33 -6.43 -1.32 21.88
C LEU A 33 -7.14 -2.59 21.42
N LEU A 34 -7.82 -3.27 22.33
CA LEU A 34 -8.68 -4.41 21.97
C LEU A 34 -9.89 -3.98 21.13
N GLY A 35 -10.47 -2.81 21.44
CA GLY A 35 -11.53 -2.22 20.63
C GLY A 35 -11.08 -1.96 19.19
N LEU A 36 -9.91 -1.35 19.01
CA LEU A 36 -9.29 -1.16 17.70
C LEU A 36 -9.07 -2.51 16.96
N THR A 37 -8.54 -3.50 17.66
CA THR A 37 -8.29 -4.82 17.08
C THR A 37 -9.57 -5.52 16.62
N LYS A 38 -10.63 -5.44 17.41
CA LYS A 38 -11.94 -5.98 17.03
C LYS A 38 -12.60 -5.26 15.86
N GLU A 39 -12.39 -3.95 15.74
CA GLU A 39 -12.84 -3.17 14.58
C GLU A 39 -12.13 -3.60 13.30
N LEU A 40 -10.82 -3.88 13.36
CA LEU A 40 -10.03 -4.26 12.20
C LEU A 40 -10.24 -5.72 11.77
N PHE A 41 -10.37 -6.66 12.74
CA PHE A 41 -10.36 -8.09 12.47
C PHE A 41 -11.68 -8.80 12.77
N GLY A 42 -12.65 -8.07 13.29
CA GLY A 42 -13.96 -8.58 13.67
C GLY A 42 -14.10 -8.83 15.17
N PRO A 43 -15.36 -8.83 15.67
CA PRO A 43 -15.64 -8.91 17.10
C PRO A 43 -15.24 -10.24 17.74
N ASP A 44 -15.22 -11.32 16.96
CA ASP A 44 -14.96 -12.68 17.43
C ASP A 44 -13.49 -13.10 17.31
N ILE A 45 -12.58 -12.16 17.02
CA ILE A 45 -11.16 -12.46 16.91
C ILE A 45 -10.60 -13.02 18.21
N GLU A 46 -9.97 -14.17 18.16
CA GLU A 46 -9.28 -14.77 19.29
C GLU A 46 -7.96 -14.00 19.55
N TYR A 47 -7.75 -13.60 20.79
CA TYR A 47 -6.59 -12.78 21.18
C TYR A 47 -6.02 -13.20 22.53
N LYS A 48 -4.78 -12.80 22.79
CA LYS A 48 -4.16 -12.87 24.11
C LYS A 48 -3.23 -11.69 24.36
N TRP A 49 -3.06 -11.34 25.63
CA TRP A 49 -2.03 -10.41 26.09
C TRP A 49 -0.83 -11.21 26.58
N VAL A 50 0.37 -10.79 26.13
CA VAL A 50 1.63 -11.40 26.52
C VAL A 50 2.48 -10.35 27.24
N ASP A 51 2.97 -10.67 28.42
CA ASP A 51 3.88 -9.79 29.15
C ASP A 51 5.21 -9.70 28.39
N CYS A 52 5.71 -8.49 28.23
CA CYS A 52 6.95 -8.23 27.51
C CYS A 52 7.76 -7.11 28.18
N TYR A 53 8.89 -6.75 27.60
CA TYR A 53 9.75 -5.69 28.08
C TYR A 53 10.07 -4.70 26.96
N PHE A 54 9.81 -3.42 27.26
CA PHE A 54 10.33 -2.29 26.47
C PHE A 54 11.09 -1.34 27.40
N PRO A 55 12.20 -0.72 26.95
CA PRO A 55 13.05 0.09 27.84
C PRO A 55 12.39 1.41 28.29
N PHE A 56 11.28 1.80 27.67
CA PHE A 56 10.59 3.08 27.91
C PHE A 56 9.19 2.91 28.53
N THR A 57 8.74 1.68 28.80
CA THR A 57 7.46 1.38 29.44
C THR A 57 7.60 0.29 30.51
N HIS A 58 6.77 0.38 31.56
CA HIS A 58 6.62 -0.66 32.57
C HIS A 58 5.32 -0.47 33.36
N PRO A 59 4.49 -1.50 33.54
CA PRO A 59 4.55 -2.78 32.82
C PRO A 59 4.29 -2.63 31.33
N SER A 60 4.63 -3.68 30.58
CA SER A 60 4.54 -3.67 29.11
C SER A 60 3.91 -4.98 28.61
N TRP A 61 3.19 -4.88 27.51
CA TRP A 61 2.45 -6.01 26.93
C TRP A 61 2.51 -5.97 25.40
N GLU A 62 2.37 -7.15 24.82
CA GLU A 62 2.07 -7.35 23.41
C GLU A 62 0.66 -7.92 23.26
N LEU A 63 -0.06 -7.47 22.25
CA LEU A 63 -1.33 -8.06 21.84
C LEU A 63 -1.08 -8.98 20.64
N GLU A 64 -1.39 -10.26 20.85
CA GLU A 64 -1.37 -11.25 19.77
C GLU A 64 -2.79 -11.67 19.42
N ILE A 65 -3.05 -11.88 18.12
CA ILE A 65 -4.28 -12.46 17.59
C ILE A 65 -4.03 -13.83 16.98
N PHE A 66 -5.02 -14.70 17.00
CA PHE A 66 -4.96 -15.96 16.29
C PHE A 66 -5.52 -15.77 14.88
N TYR A 67 -4.61 -15.82 13.89
CA TYR A 67 -4.96 -15.58 12.50
C TYR A 67 -4.31 -16.61 11.58
N ASN A 68 -5.10 -17.20 10.66
CA ASN A 68 -4.63 -18.23 9.71
C ASN A 68 -3.85 -19.38 10.38
N GLY A 69 -4.34 -19.87 11.53
CA GLY A 69 -3.78 -21.04 12.22
C GLY A 69 -2.53 -20.77 13.05
N LYS A 70 -2.17 -19.50 13.30
CA LYS A 70 -1.01 -19.12 14.13
C LYS A 70 -1.25 -17.84 14.91
N TRP A 71 -0.51 -17.70 16.03
CA TRP A 71 -0.48 -16.46 16.78
C TRP A 71 0.39 -15.41 16.06
N LEU A 72 -0.14 -14.20 15.98
CA LEU A 72 0.50 -13.08 15.33
C LEU A 72 0.46 -11.85 16.24
N GLU A 73 1.62 -11.29 16.55
CA GLU A 73 1.75 -10.02 17.25
C GLU A 73 1.21 -8.88 16.37
N VAL A 74 0.31 -8.08 16.93
CA VAL A 74 -0.35 -6.95 16.26
C VAL A 74 0.25 -5.63 16.72
N LEU A 75 0.51 -5.51 18.03
CA LEU A 75 1.00 -4.29 18.66
C LEU A 75 1.73 -4.58 19.98
N GLY A 76 2.62 -3.66 20.34
CA GLY A 76 3.20 -3.57 21.68
C GLY A 76 2.70 -2.33 22.39
N CYS A 77 2.54 -2.38 23.71
CA CYS A 77 2.09 -1.24 24.50
C CYS A 77 2.60 -1.31 25.96
N GLY A 78 2.44 -0.22 26.70
CA GLY A 78 2.80 -0.19 28.11
C GLY A 78 2.61 1.17 28.76
N ILE A 79 2.78 1.21 30.09
CA ILE A 79 2.75 2.44 30.86
C ILE A 79 4.14 3.08 30.77
N VAL A 80 4.19 4.33 30.29
CA VAL A 80 5.45 5.07 30.10
C VAL A 80 6.21 5.18 31.41
N GLU A 81 7.53 4.97 31.39
CA GLU A 81 8.37 5.17 32.56
C GLU A 81 8.23 6.61 33.08
N GLN A 82 7.90 6.75 34.38
CA GLN A 82 7.58 8.05 34.98
C GLN A 82 8.75 9.04 34.91
N GLU A 83 9.97 8.55 34.87
CA GLU A 83 11.16 9.39 34.71
C GLU A 83 11.19 10.13 33.37
N ILE A 84 10.65 9.51 32.30
CA ILE A 84 10.51 10.16 30.99
C ILE A 84 9.54 11.34 31.11
N LEU A 85 8.42 11.14 31.79
CA LEU A 85 7.43 12.20 31.99
C LEU A 85 7.95 13.34 32.87
N PHE A 86 8.76 13.03 33.89
CA PHE A 86 9.45 14.04 34.70
C PHE A 86 10.37 14.92 33.83
N ASN A 87 11.16 14.30 32.97
CA ASN A 87 12.06 15.01 32.06
C ASN A 87 11.32 15.84 30.99
N ALA A 88 10.11 15.41 30.64
CA ALA A 88 9.25 16.11 29.68
C ALA A 88 8.38 17.20 30.32
N GLY A 89 8.48 17.45 31.62
CA GLY A 89 7.68 18.45 32.35
C GLY A 89 6.22 18.06 32.59
N ALA A 90 5.89 16.77 32.48
CA ALA A 90 4.54 16.21 32.66
C ALA A 90 4.46 15.34 33.93
N GLN A 91 5.09 15.79 35.01
CA GLN A 91 5.23 15.06 36.26
C GLN A 91 3.91 14.80 37.00
N ASP A 92 2.85 15.51 36.65
CA ASP A 92 1.50 15.37 37.21
C ASP A 92 0.64 14.35 36.44
N LYS A 93 1.21 13.68 35.46
CA LYS A 93 0.50 12.73 34.59
C LYS A 93 1.09 11.33 34.62
N ILE A 94 0.26 10.35 34.37
CA ILE A 94 0.70 8.99 33.99
C ILE A 94 0.40 8.83 32.49
N GLY A 95 1.42 8.43 31.74
CA GLY A 95 1.30 8.22 30.31
C GLY A 95 1.30 6.73 29.94
N PHE A 96 0.74 6.43 28.80
CA PHE A 96 0.90 5.14 28.15
C PHE A 96 1.38 5.32 26.71
N ALA A 97 2.01 4.28 26.17
CA ALA A 97 2.46 4.25 24.79
C ALA A 97 2.04 2.94 24.13
N PHE A 98 1.84 2.98 22.83
CA PHE A 98 1.66 1.79 22.02
C PHE A 98 2.29 1.98 20.63
N GLY A 99 2.67 0.87 20.00
CA GLY A 99 3.22 0.84 18.65
C GLY A 99 2.47 -0.16 17.80
N LEU A 100 2.03 0.27 16.62
CA LEU A 100 1.35 -0.56 15.62
C LEU A 100 2.30 -0.85 14.46
N GLY A 101 2.41 -2.11 14.06
CA GLY A 101 3.07 -2.50 12.81
C GLY A 101 2.14 -2.27 11.62
N LEU A 102 2.10 -1.06 11.05
CA LEU A 102 1.15 -0.72 9.97
C LEU A 102 1.28 -1.63 8.76
N GLU A 103 2.51 -1.97 8.34
CA GLU A 103 2.73 -2.90 7.24
C GLU A 103 2.17 -4.30 7.57
N ARG A 104 2.36 -4.78 8.80
CA ARG A 104 1.82 -6.07 9.24
C ARG A 104 0.29 -6.09 9.21
N LEU A 105 -0.34 -5.02 9.69
CA LEU A 105 -1.80 -4.85 9.61
C LEU A 105 -2.27 -4.82 8.16
N ALA A 106 -1.61 -4.06 7.30
CA ALA A 106 -1.94 -3.98 5.88
C ALA A 106 -1.77 -5.32 5.16
N MET A 107 -0.70 -6.08 5.46
CA MET A 107 -0.52 -7.44 4.92
C MET A 107 -1.71 -8.34 5.24
N ILE A 108 -2.24 -8.26 6.46
CA ILE A 108 -3.39 -9.07 6.88
C ILE A 108 -4.67 -8.59 6.20
N LEU A 109 -4.94 -7.28 6.27
CA LEU A 109 -6.19 -6.69 5.80
C LEU A 109 -6.36 -6.76 4.28
N TYR A 110 -5.24 -6.68 3.54
CA TYR A 110 -5.23 -6.69 2.07
C TYR A 110 -4.70 -7.99 1.47
N GLU A 111 -4.42 -9.01 2.32
CA GLU A 111 -3.87 -10.31 1.91
C GLU A 111 -2.54 -10.21 1.14
N ILE A 112 -1.69 -9.24 1.50
CA ILE A 112 -0.37 -9.06 0.89
C ILE A 112 0.59 -10.12 1.46
N PRO A 113 1.17 -11.00 0.62
CA PRO A 113 1.90 -12.18 1.10
C PRO A 113 3.32 -11.90 1.61
N ASP A 114 3.90 -10.76 1.22
CA ASP A 114 5.30 -10.43 1.50
C ASP A 114 5.46 -8.94 1.78
N ILE A 115 6.04 -8.59 2.93
CA ILE A 115 6.29 -7.22 3.36
C ILE A 115 7.15 -6.44 2.35
N ARG A 116 8.04 -7.11 1.62
CA ARG A 116 8.91 -6.49 0.62
C ARG A 116 8.14 -5.85 -0.54
N LEU A 117 6.88 -6.23 -0.77
CA LEU A 117 6.02 -5.63 -1.79
C LEU A 117 5.72 -4.15 -1.50
N PHE A 118 5.75 -3.70 -0.24
CA PHE A 118 5.57 -2.28 0.08
C PHE A 118 6.68 -1.36 -0.47
N TRP A 119 7.83 -1.90 -0.80
CA TRP A 119 8.93 -1.16 -1.48
C TRP A 119 8.96 -1.41 -2.99
N SER A 120 7.98 -2.14 -3.53
CA SER A 120 7.92 -2.40 -4.97
C SER A 120 7.61 -1.12 -5.75
N GLN A 121 8.32 -0.91 -6.85
CA GLN A 121 8.03 0.12 -7.84
C GLN A 121 7.18 -0.44 -9.00
N ASP A 122 6.74 -1.68 -8.88
CA ASP A 122 5.95 -2.36 -9.91
C ASP A 122 4.57 -1.72 -10.04
N SER A 123 4.26 -1.24 -11.24
CA SER A 123 2.98 -0.60 -11.54
C SER A 123 1.77 -1.52 -11.31
N GLY A 124 1.92 -2.81 -11.55
CA GLY A 124 0.89 -3.81 -11.31
C GLY A 124 0.57 -3.95 -9.82
N PHE A 125 1.54 -3.72 -8.92
CA PHE A 125 1.30 -3.63 -7.48
C PHE A 125 0.66 -2.30 -7.11
N LEU A 126 1.29 -1.18 -7.47
CA LEU A 126 0.88 0.16 -7.04
C LEU A 126 -0.54 0.52 -7.49
N ASN A 127 -0.91 0.17 -8.72
CA ASN A 127 -2.22 0.49 -9.29
C ASN A 127 -3.38 -0.23 -8.58
N GLN A 128 -3.12 -1.34 -7.89
CA GLN A 128 -4.17 -2.04 -7.13
C GLN A 128 -4.65 -1.24 -5.93
N PHE A 129 -3.79 -0.36 -5.38
CA PHE A 129 -4.03 0.42 -4.17
C PHE A 129 -4.26 1.91 -4.45
N SER A 130 -4.54 2.29 -5.71
CA SER A 130 -4.91 3.67 -6.04
C SER A 130 -6.24 4.07 -5.38
N ILE A 131 -6.30 5.32 -4.92
CA ILE A 131 -7.27 5.87 -3.94
C ILE A 131 -8.75 5.84 -4.38
N ASP A 132 -9.04 5.59 -5.65
CA ASP A 132 -10.41 5.73 -6.19
C ASP A 132 -11.36 4.55 -5.92
N ASN A 133 -10.91 3.51 -5.24
CA ASN A 133 -11.75 2.34 -4.95
C ASN A 133 -12.21 2.34 -3.49
N ASN A 134 -13.47 2.76 -3.25
CA ASN A 134 -14.17 2.63 -1.95
C ASN A 134 -14.46 1.18 -1.55
N ASN A 135 -14.04 0.19 -2.31
CA ASN A 135 -14.24 -1.22 -2.03
C ASN A 135 -13.02 -1.80 -1.29
N ARG A 136 -13.26 -2.77 -0.40
CA ARG A 136 -12.19 -3.52 0.25
C ARG A 136 -11.27 -4.13 -0.81
N ILE A 137 -10.06 -3.61 -0.90
CA ILE A 137 -9.06 -4.09 -1.85
C ILE A 137 -8.45 -5.37 -1.28
N ILE A 138 -8.43 -6.45 -2.08
CA ILE A 138 -7.66 -7.66 -1.80
C ILE A 138 -6.55 -7.73 -2.84
N TYR A 139 -5.32 -7.94 -2.38
CA TYR A 139 -4.15 -8.07 -3.23
C TYR A 139 -4.34 -9.21 -4.25
N ARG A 140 -4.00 -8.92 -5.50
CA ARG A 140 -3.90 -9.92 -6.56
C ARG A 140 -2.44 -10.13 -6.92
N PRO A 141 -1.97 -11.38 -7.03
CA PRO A 141 -0.60 -11.66 -7.40
C PRO A 141 -0.22 -10.96 -8.72
N ILE A 142 0.93 -10.29 -8.70
CA ILE A 142 1.53 -9.73 -9.91
C ILE A 142 2.45 -10.76 -10.56
N SER A 143 2.64 -10.64 -11.87
CA SER A 143 3.56 -11.52 -12.59
C SER A 143 4.99 -11.37 -12.04
N LYS A 144 5.69 -12.49 -11.92
CA LYS A 144 7.13 -12.53 -11.62
C LYS A 144 8.00 -12.39 -12.86
N CYS A 145 7.39 -12.40 -14.04
CA CYS A 145 8.11 -12.25 -15.30
C CYS A 145 8.49 -10.80 -15.56
N PRO A 146 9.62 -10.53 -16.23
CA PRO A 146 10.05 -9.18 -16.56
C PRO A 146 9.08 -8.50 -17.50
N GLN A 147 8.97 -7.18 -17.37
CA GLN A 147 8.24 -6.32 -18.29
C GLN A 147 9.06 -6.12 -19.58
N CYS A 148 8.36 -6.07 -20.71
CA CYS A 148 8.90 -5.54 -21.96
C CYS A 148 8.22 -4.21 -22.27
N THR A 149 8.99 -3.20 -22.68
CA THR A 149 8.46 -1.86 -22.90
C THR A 149 8.79 -1.41 -24.32
N ASN A 150 7.78 -1.03 -25.08
CA ASN A 150 7.94 -0.40 -26.41
C ASN A 150 7.17 0.91 -26.43
N ASP A 151 7.69 1.87 -27.18
CA ASP A 151 7.07 3.17 -27.38
C ASP A 151 6.52 3.26 -28.82
N ILE A 152 5.34 3.83 -28.97
CA ILE A 152 4.73 4.17 -30.27
C ILE A 152 4.57 5.68 -30.38
N SER A 153 5.08 6.26 -31.46
CA SER A 153 4.95 7.69 -31.73
C SER A 153 4.29 7.92 -33.09
N PHE A 154 3.37 8.87 -33.12
CA PHE A 154 2.67 9.20 -34.37
C PHE A 154 2.26 10.68 -34.44
N TRP A 155 2.03 11.13 -35.66
CA TRP A 155 1.40 12.41 -35.95
C TRP A 155 -0.11 12.21 -35.99
N LEU A 156 -0.84 13.09 -35.31
CA LEU A 156 -2.30 13.14 -35.45
C LEU A 156 -2.70 13.68 -36.84
N PRO A 157 -3.87 13.27 -37.35
CA PRO A 157 -4.39 13.83 -38.60
C PRO A 157 -4.60 15.35 -38.53
N ASP A 158 -4.75 16.01 -39.66
CA ASP A 158 -4.82 17.48 -39.74
C ASP A 158 -6.03 18.05 -38.97
N SER A 159 -5.97 19.33 -38.65
CA SER A 159 -6.64 20.06 -37.57
C SER A 159 -8.17 19.93 -37.43
N ILE A 160 -8.89 19.40 -38.41
CA ILE A 160 -10.38 19.22 -38.34
C ILE A 160 -10.71 17.83 -37.75
N GLU A 161 -9.91 16.81 -38.09
CA GLU A 161 -10.11 15.43 -37.66
C GLU A 161 -9.38 15.11 -36.32
N SER A 162 -8.32 15.86 -35.97
CA SER A 162 -7.62 15.71 -34.69
C SER A 162 -8.50 15.98 -33.46
N LYS A 163 -9.63 16.68 -33.64
CA LYS A 163 -10.62 16.87 -32.56
C LYS A 163 -11.43 15.62 -32.22
N LEU A 164 -11.38 14.60 -33.10
CA LEU A 164 -12.06 13.31 -32.92
C LEU A 164 -11.15 12.26 -32.27
N PHE A 165 -9.82 12.48 -32.20
CA PHE A 165 -8.90 11.56 -31.55
C PHE A 165 -9.00 11.70 -30.02
N CYS A 166 -9.36 10.60 -29.38
CA CYS A 166 -9.41 10.50 -27.94
C CYS A 166 -8.35 9.50 -27.45
N ASN A 167 -7.57 9.89 -26.42
CA ASN A 167 -6.57 9.01 -25.83
C ASN A 167 -7.17 7.68 -25.33
N ASN A 168 -8.42 7.71 -24.84
CA ASN A 168 -9.11 6.51 -24.37
C ASN A 168 -9.40 5.52 -25.51
N ASP A 169 -9.74 6.01 -26.70
CA ASP A 169 -9.97 5.16 -27.87
C ASP A 169 -8.68 4.44 -28.28
N PHE A 170 -7.53 5.12 -28.16
CA PHE A 170 -6.23 4.49 -28.37
C PHE A 170 -5.90 3.44 -27.29
N TYR A 171 -6.21 3.72 -26.02
CA TYR A 171 -6.03 2.74 -24.95
C TYR A 171 -6.91 1.50 -25.17
N ASP A 172 -8.14 1.67 -25.62
CA ASP A 172 -9.05 0.57 -25.93
C ASP A 172 -8.57 -0.23 -27.15
N LEU A 173 -8.06 0.43 -28.18
CA LEU A 173 -7.45 -0.24 -29.33
C LEU A 173 -6.29 -1.13 -28.90
N VAL A 174 -5.35 -0.59 -28.12
CA VAL A 174 -4.16 -1.34 -27.63
C VAL A 174 -4.59 -2.56 -26.84
N ARG A 175 -5.56 -2.40 -25.92
CA ARG A 175 -6.07 -3.51 -25.11
C ARG A 175 -6.85 -4.53 -25.92
N SER A 176 -7.59 -4.11 -26.93
CA SER A 176 -8.34 -5.04 -27.79
C SER A 176 -7.45 -5.97 -28.60
N ILE A 177 -6.23 -5.52 -28.95
CA ILE A 177 -5.24 -6.29 -29.73
C ILE A 177 -4.34 -7.10 -28.79
N GLY A 178 -3.75 -6.45 -27.79
CA GLY A 178 -2.77 -7.09 -26.91
C GLY A 178 -3.39 -7.90 -25.77
N GLY A 179 -4.69 -7.70 -25.46
CA GLY A 179 -5.40 -8.45 -24.42
C GLY A 179 -4.71 -8.41 -23.08
N ASP A 180 -4.60 -9.57 -22.46
CA ASP A 180 -3.98 -9.77 -21.13
C ASP A 180 -2.46 -9.52 -21.11
N LEU A 181 -1.84 -9.34 -22.26
CA LEU A 181 -0.41 -9.00 -22.37
C LEU A 181 -0.14 -7.52 -22.13
N ILE A 182 -1.16 -6.66 -22.22
CA ILE A 182 -1.02 -5.23 -21.98
C ILE A 182 -1.19 -4.93 -20.50
N GLU A 183 -0.09 -4.66 -19.83
CA GLU A 183 -0.10 -4.26 -18.40
C GLU A 183 -0.46 -2.78 -18.25
N GLN A 184 0.15 -1.92 -19.07
CA GLN A 184 -0.05 -0.48 -18.98
C GLN A 184 0.13 0.21 -20.33
N VAL A 185 -0.65 1.27 -20.55
CA VAL A 185 -0.47 2.21 -21.67
C VAL A 185 -0.44 3.62 -21.09
N THR A 186 0.59 4.40 -21.40
CA THR A 186 0.78 5.75 -20.83
C THR A 186 1.18 6.73 -21.94
N LEU A 187 0.52 7.86 -22.03
CA LEU A 187 0.97 9.00 -22.84
C LEU A 187 2.21 9.58 -22.16
N ILE A 188 3.37 9.54 -22.82
CA ILE A 188 4.66 10.00 -22.27
C ILE A 188 5.11 11.34 -22.84
N ASP A 189 4.66 11.69 -24.05
CA ASP A 189 4.99 12.96 -24.69
C ASP A 189 3.87 13.43 -25.63
N GLU A 190 3.62 14.73 -25.64
CA GLU A 190 2.70 15.40 -26.55
C GLU A 190 3.25 16.77 -26.90
N PHE A 191 3.39 17.05 -28.21
CA PHE A 191 3.83 18.36 -28.65
C PHE A 191 3.26 18.77 -30.01
N TYR A 192 3.17 20.09 -30.20
CA TYR A 192 2.79 20.70 -31.48
C TYR A 192 4.04 21.09 -32.29
N HIS A 193 4.10 20.55 -33.52
CA HIS A 193 5.21 20.86 -34.45
C HIS A 193 4.84 22.03 -35.35
N ALA A 194 5.39 23.22 -35.08
CA ALA A 194 5.02 24.47 -35.78
C ALA A 194 5.21 24.45 -37.29
N LYS A 195 6.28 23.80 -37.81
CA LYS A 195 6.53 23.73 -39.26
C LYS A 195 5.58 22.80 -39.98
N LYS A 196 5.21 21.66 -39.37
CA LYS A 196 4.26 20.69 -39.95
C LYS A 196 2.81 21.04 -39.61
N LYS A 197 2.57 21.97 -38.69
CA LYS A 197 1.24 22.36 -38.16
C LYS A 197 0.41 21.17 -37.63
N ARG A 198 1.08 20.17 -37.05
CA ARG A 198 0.46 18.94 -36.56
C ARG A 198 0.88 18.64 -35.14
N ASN A 199 0.00 18.01 -34.38
CA ASN A 199 0.31 17.45 -33.07
C ASN A 199 0.93 16.06 -33.22
N SER A 200 1.90 15.75 -32.37
CA SER A 200 2.48 14.42 -32.21
C SER A 200 2.26 13.93 -30.80
N GLN A 201 1.93 12.68 -30.67
CA GLN A 201 1.84 11.99 -29.37
C GLN A 201 2.75 10.78 -29.36
N CYS A 202 3.27 10.45 -28.16
CA CYS A 202 4.08 9.27 -27.90
C CYS A 202 3.50 8.51 -26.74
N TYR A 203 3.23 7.25 -26.92
CA TYR A 203 2.70 6.36 -25.90
C TYR A 203 3.70 5.27 -25.58
N ARG A 204 3.85 4.98 -24.29
CA ARG A 204 4.57 3.83 -23.79
C ARG A 204 3.62 2.70 -23.49
N ILE A 205 3.91 1.52 -24.04
CA ILE A 205 3.15 0.30 -23.82
C ILE A 205 4.04 -0.69 -23.06
N VAL A 206 3.54 -1.14 -21.91
CA VAL A 206 4.20 -2.15 -21.08
C VAL A 206 3.51 -3.49 -21.29
N TYR A 207 4.29 -4.47 -21.73
CA TYR A 207 3.86 -5.84 -21.99
C TYR A 207 4.37 -6.75 -20.88
N ARG A 208 3.50 -7.62 -20.38
CA ARG A 208 3.87 -8.67 -19.43
C ARG A 208 2.91 -9.84 -19.50
N HIS A 209 3.44 -11.06 -19.43
CA HIS A 209 2.63 -12.26 -19.29
C HIS A 209 2.69 -12.78 -17.85
N MET A 210 1.61 -13.40 -17.35
CA MET A 210 1.53 -13.86 -15.96
C MET A 210 2.45 -15.04 -15.66
N GLU A 211 2.67 -15.95 -16.63
CA GLU A 211 3.30 -17.25 -16.41
C GLU A 211 4.61 -17.46 -17.18
N LYS A 212 4.90 -16.65 -18.20
CA LYS A 212 6.12 -16.79 -19.02
C LYS A 212 6.81 -15.47 -19.28
N THR A 213 8.11 -15.49 -19.46
CA THR A 213 8.87 -14.36 -19.98
C THR A 213 8.59 -14.18 -21.47
N LEU A 214 8.13 -12.99 -21.86
CA LEU A 214 7.91 -12.64 -23.27
C LEU A 214 9.25 -12.48 -23.98
N THR A 215 9.34 -13.00 -25.18
CA THR A 215 10.47 -12.72 -26.09
C THR A 215 10.26 -11.38 -26.79
N GLN A 216 11.35 -10.73 -27.21
CA GLN A 216 11.26 -9.48 -27.96
C GLN A 216 10.53 -9.66 -29.29
N GLN A 217 10.61 -10.85 -29.87
CA GLN A 217 9.90 -11.17 -31.12
C GLN A 217 8.38 -11.18 -30.91
N GLU A 218 7.89 -11.89 -29.88
CA GLU A 218 6.46 -11.92 -29.54
C GLU A 218 5.90 -10.51 -29.27
N VAL A 219 6.68 -9.68 -28.55
CA VAL A 219 6.29 -8.29 -28.27
C VAL A 219 6.24 -7.46 -29.57
N ASN A 220 7.23 -7.59 -30.43
CA ASN A 220 7.30 -6.83 -31.69
C ASN A 220 6.17 -7.20 -32.63
N GLU A 221 5.76 -8.46 -32.71
CA GLU A 221 4.62 -8.91 -33.52
C GLU A 221 3.33 -8.18 -33.09
N ILE A 222 3.01 -8.23 -31.77
CA ILE A 222 1.83 -7.54 -31.23
C ILE A 222 1.94 -6.02 -31.39
N HIS A 223 3.12 -5.46 -31.15
CA HIS A 223 3.36 -4.02 -31.29
C HIS A 223 3.11 -3.55 -32.72
N SER A 224 3.58 -4.32 -33.72
CA SER A 224 3.34 -4.02 -35.14
C SER A 224 1.86 -4.14 -35.53
N GLU A 225 1.10 -5.06 -34.92
CA GLU A 225 -0.35 -5.12 -35.11
C GLU A 225 -1.05 -3.87 -34.56
N ILE A 226 -0.62 -3.39 -33.37
CA ILE A 226 -1.13 -2.16 -32.77
C ILE A 226 -0.82 -0.94 -33.65
N GLU A 227 0.43 -0.82 -34.14
CA GLU A 227 0.83 0.25 -35.07
C GLU A 227 -0.04 0.27 -36.32
N ASN A 228 -0.21 -0.88 -36.98
CA ASN A 228 -1.02 -1.02 -38.18
C ASN A 228 -2.51 -0.71 -37.92
N ALA A 229 -3.02 -1.12 -36.78
CA ALA A 229 -4.41 -0.84 -36.41
C ALA A 229 -4.62 0.65 -36.09
N ALA A 230 -3.66 1.29 -35.39
CA ALA A 230 -3.71 2.72 -35.10
C ALA A 230 -3.75 3.55 -36.43
N VAL A 231 -2.90 3.21 -37.40
CA VAL A 231 -2.90 3.86 -38.73
C VAL A 231 -4.24 3.69 -39.40
N ARG A 232 -4.82 2.49 -39.38
CA ARG A 232 -6.11 2.21 -40.06
C ARG A 232 -7.30 2.87 -39.37
N THR A 233 -7.33 2.85 -38.05
CA THR A 233 -8.49 3.31 -37.27
C THR A 233 -8.48 4.82 -37.08
N PHE A 234 -7.33 5.41 -36.77
CA PHE A 234 -7.22 6.82 -36.42
C PHE A 234 -6.56 7.67 -37.51
N GLN A 235 -6.18 7.07 -38.65
CA GLN A 235 -5.51 7.76 -39.76
C GLN A 235 -4.25 8.53 -39.31
N VAL A 236 -3.58 8.02 -38.30
CA VAL A 236 -2.33 8.57 -37.79
C VAL A 236 -1.15 8.17 -38.68
N GLU A 237 -0.08 8.96 -38.66
CA GLU A 237 1.16 8.69 -39.38
C GLU A 237 2.25 8.36 -38.39
N LEU A 238 2.80 7.15 -38.41
CA LEU A 238 3.87 6.70 -37.54
C LEU A 238 5.14 7.56 -37.72
N ARG A 239 5.88 7.70 -36.64
CA ARG A 239 7.05 8.56 -36.60
C ARG A 239 8.32 7.76 -36.34
#